data_27b20cc9df8f1bc4451d1dca65bb80e4
#
_entry.id   27b20cc9df8f1bc4451d1dca65bb80e4
#
_cell.length_a   1.000
_cell.length_b   1.000
_cell.length_c   1.000
_cell.angle_alpha   90.00
_cell.angle_beta   90.00
_cell.angle_gamma   90.00
#
_symmetry.space_group_name_H-M   'P 1'
#
loop_
_entity.id
_entity.type
_entity.pdbx_description
1 polymer ?
#
loop_
_entity_poly.entity_id
_entity_poly.type
_entity_poly.pdbx_seq_one_letter_code
_entity_poly.pdbx_strand_id
1 'polypeptide(L)'
;MRIVTADIIMLVQKRMSVANEIGNIKKNLMMKIEDISVEQDIARYVHELGTQIGLNNQFIGRLLNLLFVESINIQKTNTSKKEPK
;
A
#
# COMPACT_ATOMS: atom_id res chain seq x y z
N MET A 1 17.22 2.83 16.98
CA MET A 1 16.79 2.13 15.75
C MET A 1 15.57 1.26 15.97
N ARG A 2 15.52 0.52 17.05
CA ARG A 2 14.41 -0.43 17.27
C ARG A 2 13.06 0.28 17.31
N ILE A 3 12.95 1.40 18.01
CA ILE A 3 11.69 2.11 18.14
C ILE A 3 11.25 2.70 16.81
N VAL A 4 12.20 3.29 16.07
CA VAL A 4 11.86 3.86 14.76
C VAL A 4 11.42 2.77 13.81
N THR A 5 12.08 1.63 13.83
CA THR A 5 11.71 0.51 12.97
C THR A 5 10.32 -0.01 13.33
N ALA A 6 10.01 -0.11 14.61
CA ALA A 6 8.68 -0.52 15.05
C ALA A 6 7.61 0.47 14.58
N ASP A 7 7.93 1.77 14.60
CA ASP A 7 7.00 2.80 14.11
C ASP A 7 6.68 2.59 12.64
N ILE A 8 7.71 2.26 11.84
CA ILE A 8 7.51 1.98 10.42
C ILE A 8 6.56 0.80 10.24
N ILE A 9 6.77 -0.26 11.01
CA ILE A 9 5.92 -1.46 10.91
C ILE A 9 4.48 -1.14 11.29
N MET A 10 4.28 -0.33 12.32
CA MET A 10 2.93 0.07 12.71
C MET A 10 2.25 0.89 11.62
N LEU A 11 3.00 1.76 10.93
CA LEU A 11 2.45 2.53 9.82
C LEU A 11 2.12 1.64 8.63
N VAL A 12 2.95 0.62 8.38
CA VAL A 12 2.64 -0.36 7.33
C VAL A 12 1.34 -1.09 7.68
N GLN A 13 1.18 -1.50 8.93
CA GLN A 13 -0.04 -2.17 9.35
C GLN A 13 -1.27 -1.27 9.15
N LYS A 14 -1.15 0.00 9.50
CA LYS A 14 -2.24 0.95 9.30
C LYS A 14 -2.59 1.08 7.82
N ARG A 15 -1.57 1.15 6.97
CA ARG A 15 -1.78 1.24 5.52
C ARG A 15 -2.49 0.01 4.99
N MET A 16 -2.11 -1.17 5.47
CA MET A 16 -2.72 -2.42 5.01
C MET A 16 -4.16 -2.55 5.50
N SER A 17 -4.44 -2.02 6.69
CA SER A 17 -5.81 -1.97 7.20
C SER A 17 -6.71 -1.12 6.30
N VAL A 18 -6.20 0.04 5.85
CA VAL A 18 -6.93 0.88 4.91
C VAL A 18 -7.11 0.16 3.57
N ALA A 19 -6.07 -0.54 3.11
CA ALA A 19 -6.16 -1.30 1.86
C ALA A 19 -7.25 -2.36 1.94
N ASN A 20 -7.36 -3.01 3.10
CA ASN A 20 -8.41 -4.00 3.31
C ASN A 20 -9.80 -3.38 3.20
N GLU A 21 -9.99 -2.20 3.80
CA GLU A 21 -11.27 -1.51 3.71
C GLU A 21 -11.59 -1.07 2.29
N ILE A 22 -10.58 -0.58 1.57
CA ILE A 22 -10.75 -0.20 0.18
C ILE A 22 -11.14 -1.41 -0.66
N GLY A 23 -10.51 -2.56 -0.39
CA GLY A 23 -10.85 -3.80 -1.08
C GLY A 23 -12.31 -4.18 -0.89
N ASN A 24 -12.82 -4.02 0.32
CA ASN A 24 -14.23 -4.31 0.60
C ASN A 24 -15.15 -3.38 -0.18
N ILE A 25 -14.82 -2.09 -0.21
CA ILE A 25 -15.61 -1.11 -0.95
C ILE A 25 -15.61 -1.42 -2.44
N LYS A 26 -14.44 -1.70 -3.01
CA LYS A 26 -14.33 -2.01 -4.42
C LYS A 26 -15.08 -3.28 -4.79
N LYS A 27 -15.01 -4.28 -3.93
CA LYS A 27 -15.76 -5.52 -4.14
C LYS A 27 -17.27 -5.24 -4.21
N ASN A 28 -17.76 -4.46 -3.25
CA ASN A 28 -19.19 -4.15 -3.20
C ASN A 28 -19.65 -3.33 -4.40
N LEU A 29 -18.78 -2.49 -4.93
CA LEU A 29 -19.08 -1.66 -6.09
C LEU A 29 -18.66 -2.31 -7.40
N MET A 30 -18.12 -3.51 -7.34
CA MET A 30 -17.66 -4.26 -8.51
C MET A 30 -16.59 -3.51 -9.30
N MET A 31 -15.72 -2.80 -8.58
CA MET A 31 -14.64 -2.02 -9.16
C MET A 31 -13.38 -2.86 -9.25
N LYS A 32 -12.48 -2.49 -10.15
CA LYS A 32 -11.17 -3.13 -10.26
C LYS A 32 -10.35 -2.81 -9.02
N ILE A 33 -9.64 -3.83 -8.52
CA ILE A 33 -8.79 -3.67 -7.35
C ILE A 33 -7.56 -2.82 -7.67
N GLU A 34 -6.91 -3.11 -8.81
CA GLU A 34 -5.70 -2.38 -9.19
C GLU A 34 -6.06 -1.14 -9.97
N ASP A 35 -5.53 0.01 -9.54
CA ASP A 35 -5.74 1.29 -10.20
C ASP A 35 -4.39 1.94 -10.45
N ILE A 36 -3.88 1.80 -11.66
CA ILE A 36 -2.57 2.28 -12.04
C ILE A 36 -2.46 3.80 -11.89
N SER A 37 -3.53 4.50 -12.23
CA SER A 37 -3.53 5.97 -12.19
C SER A 37 -3.35 6.47 -10.74
N VAL A 38 -4.02 5.83 -9.79
CA VAL A 38 -3.88 6.18 -8.38
C VAL A 38 -2.47 5.84 -7.88
N GLU A 39 -1.94 4.68 -8.28
CA GLU A 39 -0.58 4.30 -7.89
C GLU A 39 0.45 5.30 -8.42
N GLN A 40 0.26 5.77 -9.65
CA GLN A 40 1.17 6.76 -10.24
C GLN A 40 1.11 8.08 -9.48
N ASP A 41 -0.07 8.52 -9.07
CA ASP A 41 -0.22 9.74 -8.27
C ASP A 41 0.50 9.62 -6.94
N ILE A 42 0.31 8.50 -6.25
CA ILE A 42 0.96 8.26 -4.98
C ILE A 42 2.48 8.24 -5.17
N ALA A 43 2.95 7.54 -6.19
CA ALA A 43 4.39 7.44 -6.45
C ALA A 43 5.00 8.83 -6.70
N ARG A 44 4.33 9.65 -7.49
CA ARG A 44 4.83 11.00 -7.77
C ARG A 44 4.93 11.82 -6.49
N TYR A 45 3.88 11.80 -5.70
CA TYR A 45 3.83 12.55 -4.44
C TYR A 45 4.96 12.09 -3.50
N VAL A 46 5.10 10.77 -3.35
CA VAL A 46 6.07 10.21 -2.40
C VAL A 46 7.50 10.43 -2.88
N HIS A 47 7.75 10.35 -4.21
CA HIS A 47 9.09 10.63 -4.73
C HIS A 47 9.47 12.09 -4.50
N GLU A 48 8.54 13.00 -4.70
CA GLU A 48 8.82 14.42 -4.43
C GLU A 48 9.13 14.66 -2.96
N LEU A 49 8.31 14.09 -2.08
CA LEU A 49 8.55 14.21 -0.66
C LEU A 49 9.89 13.61 -0.27
N GLY A 50 10.18 12.40 -0.76
CA GLY A 50 11.42 11.72 -0.44
C GLY A 50 12.64 12.51 -0.90
N THR A 51 12.56 13.12 -2.08
CA THR A 51 13.65 13.96 -2.58
C THR A 51 13.89 15.15 -1.65
N GLN A 52 12.81 15.79 -1.21
CA GLN A 52 12.92 16.94 -0.32
C GLN A 52 13.58 16.61 1.01
N ILE A 53 13.34 15.41 1.52
CA ILE A 53 13.90 15.02 2.82
C ILE A 53 15.17 14.18 2.69
N GLY A 54 15.69 14.01 1.47
CA GLY A 54 17.00 13.41 1.26
C GLY A 54 17.04 11.90 1.19
N LEU A 55 15.92 11.26 0.88
CA LEU A 55 15.91 9.80 0.72
C LEU A 55 16.33 9.41 -0.70
N ASN A 56 16.94 8.23 -0.81
CA ASN A 56 17.39 7.68 -2.08
C ASN A 56 16.19 7.31 -2.94
N ASN A 57 16.16 7.80 -4.18
CA ASN A 57 15.04 7.59 -5.09
C ASN A 57 14.82 6.13 -5.45
N GLN A 58 15.90 5.37 -5.63
CA GLN A 58 15.76 3.95 -5.96
C GLN A 58 15.17 3.17 -4.79
N PHE A 59 15.58 3.52 -3.58
CA PHE A 59 15.01 2.90 -2.39
C PHE A 59 13.51 3.19 -2.28
N ILE A 60 13.12 4.45 -2.52
CA ILE A 60 11.70 4.84 -2.50
C ILE A 60 10.91 4.00 -3.48
N GLY A 61 11.45 3.82 -4.70
CA GLY A 61 10.77 3.01 -5.71
C GLY A 61 10.56 1.56 -5.28
N ARG A 62 11.59 0.97 -4.67
CA ARG A 62 11.47 -0.41 -4.19
C ARG A 62 10.46 -0.53 -3.06
N LEU A 63 10.48 0.42 -2.14
CA LEU A 63 9.53 0.42 -1.02
C LEU A 63 8.09 0.57 -1.53
N LEU A 64 7.86 1.51 -2.45
CA LEU A 64 6.53 1.70 -3.03
C LEU A 64 6.04 0.44 -3.72
N ASN A 65 6.93 -0.23 -4.46
CA ASN A 65 6.53 -1.46 -5.14
C ASN A 65 6.08 -2.52 -4.14
N LEU A 66 6.82 -2.69 -3.05
CA LEU A 66 6.43 -3.63 -2.01
C LEU A 66 5.08 -3.28 -1.41
N LEU A 67 4.85 -2.00 -1.12
CA LEU A 67 3.59 -1.55 -0.53
C LEU A 67 2.43 -1.75 -1.48
N PHE A 68 2.62 -1.45 -2.77
CA PHE A 68 1.55 -1.62 -3.76
C PHE A 68 1.21 -3.08 -3.96
N VAL A 69 2.22 -3.93 -4.09
CA VAL A 69 2.00 -5.37 -4.29
C VAL A 69 1.24 -5.95 -3.10
N GLU A 70 1.66 -5.61 -1.90
CA GLU A 70 1.01 -6.15 -0.70
C GLU A 70 -0.42 -5.62 -0.58
N SER A 71 -0.65 -4.34 -0.91
CA SER A 71 -2.00 -3.77 -0.87
C SER A 71 -2.94 -4.51 -1.82
N ILE A 72 -2.46 -4.80 -3.02
CA ILE A 72 -3.26 -5.52 -4.01
C ILE A 72 -3.53 -6.95 -3.52
N ASN A 73 -2.52 -7.61 -2.97
CA ASN A 73 -2.70 -8.96 -2.43
C ASN A 73 -3.76 -9.01 -1.34
N ILE A 74 -3.73 -8.05 -0.44
CA ILE A 74 -4.71 -7.98 0.64
C ILE A 74 -6.11 -7.76 0.10
N GLN A 75 -6.26 -6.87 -0.89
CA GLN A 75 -7.56 -6.63 -1.50
C GLN A 75 -8.09 -7.86 -2.22
N LYS A 76 -7.21 -8.57 -2.93
CA LYS A 76 -7.61 -9.79 -3.63
C LYS A 76 -7.99 -10.90 -2.66
N THR A 77 -7.20 -11.09 -1.60
CA THR A 77 -7.50 -12.08 -0.59
C THR A 77 -8.84 -11.80 0.07
N ASN A 78 -9.09 -10.53 0.34
CA ASN A 78 -10.34 -10.11 0.94
C ASN A 78 -11.53 -10.45 0.05
N THR A 79 -11.36 -10.33 -1.27
CA THR A 79 -12.46 -10.61 -2.18
C THR A 79 -12.68 -12.10 -2.41
N SER A 80 -11.66 -12.91 -2.20
CA SER A 80 -11.77 -14.31 -2.50
C SER A 80 -12.03 -15.16 -1.29
N LYS A 81 -12.12 -14.74 -0.16
CA LYS A 81 -12.15 -15.49 0.89
C LYS A 81 -13.14 -16.09 1.64
N LYS A 82 -13.17 -16.55 1.92
CA LYS A 82 -13.85 -16.98 2.60
C LYS A 82 -13.43 -17.96 3.45
N GLU A 83 -12.81 -18.30 3.70
CA GLU A 83 -12.36 -19.15 4.30
C GLU A 83 -12.22 -19.32 5.21
N PRO A 84 -12.49 -19.74 5.53
CA PRO A 84 -12.28 -19.92 6.69
C PRO A 84 -11.26 -20.47 7.31
N LYS A 85 -10.93 -20.81 7.36
CA LYS A 85 -10.20 -21.40 7.78
C LYS A 85 -10.24 -21.79 8.48
#